data_15f88b7ac1ca074e94740ba51545b144
#
_entry.id   15f88b7ac1ca074e94740ba51545b144
#
_cell.length_a   1.000
_cell.length_b   1.000
_cell.length_c   1.000
_cell.angle_alpha   90.00
_cell.angle_beta   90.00
_cell.angle_gamma   90.00
#
_symmetry.space_group_name_H-M   'P 1'
#
loop_
_entity.id
_entity.type
_entity.pdbx_description
1 polymer ?
#
loop_
_entity_poly.entity_id
_entity_poly.type
_entity_poly.pdbx_seq_one_letter_code
_entity_poly.pdbx_strand_id
1 'polypeptide(L)'
;MSATETQPDSSYFLRKLHSFTGLLPVGAFLAEHFWSNSAALVSAKKYDDVSQDLQTIPFRLIVEWGAIFLPMLFHGGYGVYIWWRGKSNVSAYPWVGNWLYTAQRYTGLIAFAYIGWHLYTERWLTHGRSTYATVAQDMRNPWYLAFFVVGVLASSFHLGVGVWNFLCKWGLAATARAQQAAGRLGAVVGITFSVVGILIILSFRLNWHPFAFYITK
;
A
#
# COMPACT_ATOMS: atom_id res chain seq x y z
N MET A 1 -15.27 47.85 -5.55
CA MET A 1 -15.56 46.45 -5.24
C MET A 1 -14.22 45.77 -5.08
N SER A 2 -13.78 45.55 -3.84
CA SER A 2 -12.52 44.84 -3.54
C SER A 2 -12.72 43.34 -3.84
N ALA A 3 -11.96 42.83 -4.80
CA ALA A 3 -11.87 41.40 -5.01
C ALA A 3 -11.23 40.79 -3.75
N THR A 4 -12.02 40.14 -2.93
CA THR A 4 -11.50 39.28 -1.87
C THR A 4 -10.73 38.15 -2.54
N GLU A 5 -9.39 38.24 -2.56
CA GLU A 5 -8.52 37.13 -2.83
C GLU A 5 -8.91 35.99 -1.87
N THR A 6 -9.63 35.01 -2.38
CA THR A 6 -9.90 33.77 -1.63
C THR A 6 -8.56 33.05 -1.48
N GLN A 7 -7.94 33.17 -0.32
CA GLN A 7 -6.78 32.33 0.06
C GLN A 7 -7.12 30.89 -0.26
N PRO A 8 -6.23 30.14 -0.93
CA PRO A 8 -6.48 28.74 -1.20
C PRO A 8 -6.73 28.03 0.12
N ASP A 9 -7.92 27.45 0.24
CA ASP A 9 -8.36 26.76 1.46
C ASP A 9 -7.28 25.73 1.86
N SER A 10 -6.73 25.86 3.06
CA SER A 10 -5.71 24.98 3.60
C SER A 10 -6.12 23.49 3.49
N SER A 11 -7.43 23.21 3.49
CA SER A 11 -7.98 21.89 3.27
C SER A 11 -7.71 21.34 1.86
N TYR A 12 -7.68 22.21 0.83
CA TYR A 12 -7.35 21.79 -0.55
C TYR A 12 -5.89 21.36 -0.65
N PHE A 13 -4.96 22.16 -0.12
CA PHE A 13 -3.53 21.82 -0.11
C PHE A 13 -3.26 20.50 0.62
N LEU A 14 -3.80 20.32 1.82
CA LEU A 14 -3.63 19.09 2.60
C LEU A 14 -4.19 17.85 1.89
N ARG A 15 -5.32 17.97 1.19
CA ARG A 15 -5.88 16.88 0.37
C ARG A 15 -5.01 16.53 -0.84
N LYS A 16 -4.38 17.53 -1.46
CA LYS A 16 -3.41 17.29 -2.54
C LYS A 16 -2.15 16.62 -2.00
N LEU A 17 -1.62 17.12 -0.88
CA LEU A 17 -0.46 16.55 -0.21
C LEU A 17 -0.72 15.08 0.23
N HIS A 18 -1.90 14.81 0.82
CA HIS A 18 -2.30 13.44 1.15
C HIS A 18 -2.33 12.53 -0.08
N SER A 19 -2.90 12.98 -1.18
CA SER A 19 -2.92 12.21 -2.43
C SER A 19 -1.51 11.99 -2.98
N PHE A 20 -0.66 13.00 -2.92
CA PHE A 20 0.74 12.95 -3.37
C PHE A 20 1.56 11.96 -2.53
N THR A 21 1.52 12.10 -1.19
CA THR A 21 2.28 11.25 -0.28
C THR A 21 1.85 9.79 -0.35
N GLY A 22 0.57 9.53 -0.60
CA GLY A 22 0.07 8.16 -0.74
C GLY A 22 0.51 7.46 -2.02
N LEU A 23 0.60 8.18 -3.15
CA LEU A 23 0.98 7.54 -4.40
C LEU A 23 2.51 7.53 -4.62
N LEU A 24 3.19 8.67 -4.44
CA LEU A 24 4.61 8.74 -4.79
C LEU A 24 5.50 8.10 -3.73
N PRO A 25 5.68 8.61 -2.50
CA PRO A 25 6.57 7.94 -1.57
C PRO A 25 6.00 6.60 -1.06
N VAL A 26 4.75 6.57 -0.57
CA VAL A 26 4.20 5.34 0.02
C VAL A 26 3.89 4.28 -1.05
N GLY A 27 3.33 4.66 -2.19
CA GLY A 27 3.05 3.73 -3.30
C GLY A 27 4.32 3.21 -3.96
N ALA A 28 5.36 4.05 -4.13
CA ALA A 28 6.65 3.61 -4.64
C ALA A 28 7.35 2.65 -3.67
N PHE A 29 7.31 2.95 -2.36
CA PHE A 29 7.81 2.02 -1.35
C PHE A 29 7.03 0.69 -1.37
N LEU A 30 5.70 0.73 -1.51
CA LEU A 30 4.92 -0.50 -1.58
C LEU A 30 5.33 -1.36 -2.79
N ALA A 31 5.60 -0.74 -3.93
CA ALA A 31 6.09 -1.45 -5.13
C ALA A 31 7.46 -2.10 -4.89
N GLU A 32 8.40 -1.37 -4.29
CA GLU A 32 9.70 -1.91 -3.88
C GLU A 32 9.52 -3.05 -2.88
N HIS A 33 8.68 -2.86 -1.86
CA HIS A 33 8.44 -3.85 -0.81
C HIS A 33 7.87 -5.17 -1.36
N PHE A 34 6.94 -5.10 -2.31
CA PHE A 34 6.44 -6.32 -2.98
C PHE A 34 7.50 -6.96 -3.87
N TRP A 35 8.30 -6.14 -4.55
CA TRP A 35 9.42 -6.63 -5.35
C TRP A 35 10.45 -7.38 -4.50
N SER A 36 10.94 -6.79 -3.42
CA SER A 36 11.92 -7.40 -2.52
C SER A 36 11.37 -8.66 -1.85
N ASN A 37 10.12 -8.64 -1.38
CA ASN A 37 9.47 -9.80 -0.77
C ASN A 37 9.17 -10.93 -1.77
N SER A 38 9.05 -10.64 -3.08
CA SER A 38 8.87 -11.65 -4.11
C SER A 38 10.06 -12.61 -4.23
N ALA A 39 11.22 -12.26 -3.66
CA ALA A 39 12.36 -13.15 -3.51
C ALA A 39 12.01 -14.45 -2.76
N ALA A 40 11.00 -14.42 -1.88
CA ALA A 40 10.45 -15.62 -1.22
C ALA A 40 9.89 -16.64 -2.22
N LEU A 41 9.41 -16.21 -3.39
CA LEU A 41 8.92 -17.10 -4.45
C LEU A 41 10.06 -17.88 -5.14
N VAL A 42 11.30 -17.44 -4.97
CA VAL A 42 12.50 -18.08 -5.54
C VAL A 42 13.10 -19.05 -4.54
N SER A 43 13.42 -18.61 -3.32
CA SER A 43 13.87 -19.47 -2.21
C SER A 43 13.92 -18.71 -0.88
N ALA A 44 13.95 -19.44 0.23
CA ALA A 44 14.20 -18.91 1.56
C ALA A 44 15.53 -18.12 1.62
N LYS A 45 16.61 -18.73 1.08
CA LYS A 45 17.92 -18.06 1.04
C LYS A 45 17.88 -16.76 0.26
N LYS A 46 17.23 -16.74 -0.91
CA LYS A 46 17.14 -15.51 -1.73
C LYS A 46 16.39 -14.40 -1.01
N TYR A 47 15.34 -14.75 -0.26
CA TYR A 47 14.63 -13.79 0.57
C TYR A 47 15.53 -13.20 1.66
N ASP A 48 16.26 -14.06 2.37
CA ASP A 48 17.18 -13.63 3.45
C ASP A 48 18.32 -12.77 2.89
N ASP A 49 18.91 -13.14 1.75
CA ASP A 49 19.94 -12.35 1.08
C ASP A 49 19.44 -10.94 0.73
N VAL A 50 18.25 -10.83 0.09
CA VAL A 50 17.65 -9.53 -0.27
C VAL A 50 17.30 -8.70 0.98
N SER A 51 16.74 -9.33 2.01
CA SER A 51 16.45 -8.67 3.28
C SER A 51 17.72 -8.10 3.92
N GLN A 52 18.84 -8.84 3.85
CA GLN A 52 20.13 -8.40 4.38
C GLN A 52 20.72 -7.24 3.55
N ASP A 53 20.65 -7.32 2.21
CA ASP A 53 21.14 -6.28 1.31
C ASP A 53 20.44 -4.94 1.59
N LEU A 54 19.12 -4.95 1.80
CA LEU A 54 18.35 -3.74 2.14
C LEU A 54 18.82 -3.10 3.46
N GLN A 55 19.39 -3.87 4.39
CA GLN A 55 19.92 -3.34 5.64
C GLN A 55 21.25 -2.62 5.48
N THR A 56 21.96 -2.84 4.37
CA THR A 56 23.28 -2.22 4.06
C THR A 56 23.16 -0.91 3.28
N ILE A 57 21.93 -0.47 2.93
CA ILE A 57 21.70 0.78 2.19
C ILE A 57 22.31 1.96 2.96
N PRO A 58 23.18 2.77 2.31
CA PRO A 58 23.74 3.95 2.95
C PRO A 58 22.65 4.92 3.42
N PHE A 59 22.83 5.52 4.58
CA PHE A 59 21.86 6.45 5.17
C PHE A 59 20.43 5.89 5.33
N ARG A 60 20.30 4.56 5.47
CA ARG A 60 19.00 3.87 5.57
C ARG A 60 17.99 4.57 6.48
N LEU A 61 18.42 5.00 7.68
CA LEU A 61 17.52 5.67 8.63
C LEU A 61 16.95 6.99 8.06
N ILE A 62 17.75 7.74 7.30
CA ILE A 62 17.27 8.99 6.66
C ILE A 62 16.25 8.66 5.57
N VAL A 63 16.50 7.61 4.78
CA VAL A 63 15.56 7.15 3.73
C VAL A 63 14.29 6.61 4.38
N GLU A 64 14.38 5.74 5.39
CA GLU A 64 13.23 5.19 6.11
C GLU A 64 12.36 6.31 6.70
N TRP A 65 12.94 7.25 7.44
CA TRP A 65 12.16 8.32 8.06
C TRP A 65 11.67 9.36 7.05
N GLY A 66 12.52 9.84 6.16
CA GLY A 66 12.20 10.92 5.22
C GLY A 66 11.26 10.48 4.10
N ALA A 67 11.50 9.32 3.48
CA ALA A 67 10.75 8.87 2.32
C ALA A 67 9.63 7.86 2.63
N ILE A 68 9.66 7.20 3.81
CA ILE A 68 8.68 6.16 4.13
C ILE A 68 7.83 6.56 5.36
N PHE A 69 8.42 6.66 6.55
CA PHE A 69 7.64 6.79 7.79
C PHE A 69 6.91 8.12 7.90
N LEU A 70 7.57 9.26 7.66
CA LEU A 70 6.91 10.56 7.75
C LEU A 70 5.79 10.73 6.71
N PRO A 71 5.99 10.41 5.41
CA PRO A 71 4.91 10.42 4.43
C PRO A 71 3.77 9.45 4.80
N MET A 72 4.07 8.27 5.31
CA MET A 72 3.08 7.25 5.70
C MET A 72 2.26 7.71 6.91
N LEU A 73 2.90 8.27 7.94
CA LEU A 73 2.22 8.82 9.12
C LEU A 73 1.30 9.98 8.74
N PHE A 74 1.77 10.89 7.88
CA PHE A 74 0.92 11.97 7.36
C PHE A 74 -0.23 11.41 6.53
N HIS A 75 0.05 10.51 5.57
CA HIS A 75 -0.97 9.93 4.70
C HIS A 75 -2.03 9.19 5.51
N GLY A 76 -1.61 8.29 6.40
CA GLY A 76 -2.52 7.50 7.24
C GLY A 76 -3.29 8.38 8.24
N GLY A 77 -2.60 9.24 8.99
CA GLY A 77 -3.22 10.12 9.98
C GLY A 77 -4.21 11.10 9.37
N TYR A 78 -3.83 11.78 8.29
CA TYR A 78 -4.75 12.67 7.57
C TYR A 78 -5.86 11.87 6.85
N GLY A 79 -5.58 10.64 6.42
CA GLY A 79 -6.56 9.71 5.89
C GLY A 79 -7.65 9.36 6.91
N VAL A 80 -7.29 9.11 8.17
CA VAL A 80 -8.26 8.92 9.28
C VAL A 80 -9.12 10.17 9.47
N TYR A 81 -8.52 11.37 9.44
CA TYR A 81 -9.27 12.63 9.49
C TYR A 81 -10.28 12.75 8.33
N ILE A 82 -9.86 12.46 7.09
CA ILE A 82 -10.76 12.46 5.92
C ILE A 82 -11.89 11.43 6.11
N TRP A 83 -11.57 10.25 6.61
CA TRP A 83 -12.57 9.22 6.88
C TRP A 83 -13.61 9.69 7.90
N TRP A 84 -13.16 10.28 9.01
CA TRP A 84 -14.05 10.81 10.06
C TRP A 84 -15.01 11.88 9.52
N ARG A 85 -14.50 12.82 8.72
CA ARG A 85 -15.28 13.93 8.17
C ARG A 85 -16.21 13.54 7.02
N GLY A 86 -15.92 12.44 6.36
CA GLY A 86 -16.67 12.03 5.18
C GLY A 86 -17.93 11.23 5.54
N LYS A 87 -18.97 11.39 4.71
CA LYS A 87 -20.23 10.62 4.83
C LYS A 87 -20.38 9.72 3.61
N SER A 88 -20.81 8.48 3.83
CA SER A 88 -21.24 7.59 2.74
C SER A 88 -22.70 7.91 2.40
N ASN A 89 -23.02 7.90 1.12
CA ASN A 89 -24.38 8.07 0.62
C ASN A 89 -24.81 6.91 -0.31
N VAL A 90 -24.17 5.76 -0.18
CA VAL A 90 -24.38 4.56 -1.01
C VAL A 90 -25.84 4.10 -0.94
N SER A 91 -26.49 4.21 0.21
CA SER A 91 -27.92 3.84 0.38
C SER A 91 -28.85 4.69 -0.47
N ALA A 92 -28.56 5.97 -0.64
CA ALA A 92 -29.35 6.89 -1.46
C ALA A 92 -28.95 6.85 -2.94
N TYR A 93 -27.67 6.62 -3.24
CA TYR A 93 -27.10 6.64 -4.59
C TYR A 93 -26.19 5.42 -4.80
N PRO A 94 -26.74 4.23 -5.08
CA PRO A 94 -25.98 2.97 -5.11
C PRO A 94 -25.26 2.72 -6.45
N TRP A 95 -24.58 3.71 -7.01
CA TRP A 95 -23.80 3.56 -8.23
C TRP A 95 -22.31 3.30 -7.93
N VAL A 96 -21.61 2.70 -8.89
CA VAL A 96 -20.25 2.16 -8.71
C VAL A 96 -19.27 3.17 -8.12
N GLY A 97 -19.30 4.43 -8.55
CA GLY A 97 -18.40 5.46 -8.02
C GLY A 97 -18.55 5.69 -6.51
N ASN A 98 -19.79 5.64 -5.97
CA ASN A 98 -20.05 5.76 -4.54
C ASN A 98 -19.59 4.53 -3.75
N TRP A 99 -19.75 3.33 -4.32
CA TRP A 99 -19.21 2.11 -3.72
C TRP A 99 -17.69 2.15 -3.67
N LEU A 100 -17.02 2.52 -4.78
CA LEU A 100 -15.56 2.66 -4.81
C LEU A 100 -15.07 3.74 -3.84
N TYR A 101 -15.75 4.87 -3.73
CA TYR A 101 -15.44 5.90 -2.74
C TYR A 101 -15.53 5.38 -1.31
N THR A 102 -16.60 4.64 -1.00
CA THR A 102 -16.79 4.07 0.33
C THR A 102 -15.75 2.98 0.62
N ALA A 103 -15.55 2.05 -0.31
CA ALA A 103 -14.55 0.99 -0.19
C ALA A 103 -13.13 1.55 -0.02
N GLN A 104 -12.74 2.58 -0.79
CA GLN A 104 -11.44 3.25 -0.67
C GLN A 104 -11.17 3.77 0.75
N ARG A 105 -12.19 4.28 1.42
CA ARG A 105 -12.07 4.83 2.77
C ARG A 105 -11.90 3.74 3.82
N TYR A 106 -12.70 2.66 3.74
CA TYR A 106 -12.60 1.55 4.69
C TYR A 106 -11.35 0.71 4.47
N THR A 107 -10.95 0.45 3.22
CA THR A 107 -9.70 -0.24 2.92
C THR A 107 -8.48 0.57 3.36
N GLY A 108 -8.54 1.90 3.32
CA GLY A 108 -7.50 2.77 3.88
C GLY A 108 -7.35 2.61 5.39
N LEU A 109 -8.46 2.50 6.17
CA LEU A 109 -8.38 2.23 7.60
C LEU A 109 -7.82 0.84 7.91
N ILE A 110 -8.29 -0.18 7.18
CA ILE A 110 -7.80 -1.56 7.33
C ILE A 110 -6.30 -1.61 7.02
N ALA A 111 -5.88 -0.99 5.91
CA ALA A 111 -4.47 -0.91 5.52
C ALA A 111 -3.63 -0.18 6.59
N PHE A 112 -4.13 0.92 7.15
CA PHE A 112 -3.42 1.67 8.19
C PHE A 112 -3.23 0.85 9.47
N ALA A 113 -4.25 0.15 9.92
CA ALA A 113 -4.16 -0.75 11.08
C ALA A 113 -3.21 -1.92 10.80
N TYR A 114 -3.33 -2.54 9.61
CA TYR A 114 -2.46 -3.63 9.17
C TYR A 114 -1.00 -3.19 9.09
N ILE A 115 -0.71 -2.09 8.40
CA ILE A 115 0.67 -1.59 8.22
C ILE A 115 1.28 -1.21 9.58
N GLY A 116 0.50 -0.60 10.48
CA GLY A 116 0.96 -0.27 11.83
C GLY A 116 1.39 -1.51 12.62
N TRP A 117 0.57 -2.56 12.59
CA TRP A 117 0.90 -3.84 13.24
C TRP A 117 2.06 -4.56 12.55
N HIS A 118 2.03 -4.65 11.22
CA HIS A 118 3.10 -5.24 10.43
C HIS A 118 4.46 -4.56 10.70
N LEU A 119 4.47 -3.23 10.71
CA LEU A 119 5.67 -2.46 11.02
C LEU A 119 6.16 -2.72 12.45
N TYR A 120 5.24 -2.84 13.41
CA TYR A 120 5.58 -3.16 14.80
C TYR A 120 6.21 -4.55 14.91
N THR A 121 5.62 -5.57 14.31
CA THR A 121 6.11 -6.95 14.40
C THR A 121 7.41 -7.16 13.62
N GLU A 122 7.46 -6.74 12.35
CA GLU A 122 8.57 -7.06 11.46
C GLU A 122 9.74 -6.06 11.53
N ARG A 123 9.51 -4.85 12.04
CA ARG A 123 10.57 -3.84 12.09
C ARG A 123 11.05 -3.55 13.52
N TRP A 124 10.13 -3.44 14.48
CA TRP A 124 10.50 -3.12 15.85
C TRP A 124 10.79 -4.35 16.70
N LEU A 125 9.92 -5.35 16.75
CA LEU A 125 10.16 -6.55 17.57
C LEU A 125 11.34 -7.37 17.08
N THR A 126 11.56 -7.47 15.78
CA THR A 126 12.69 -8.19 15.18
C THR A 126 13.96 -7.34 15.06
N HIS A 127 13.90 -6.06 15.44
CA HIS A 127 14.96 -5.08 15.18
C HIS A 127 15.35 -5.01 13.70
N GLY A 128 14.39 -5.24 12.81
CA GLY A 128 14.56 -5.28 11.34
C GLY A 128 15.32 -6.51 10.84
N ARG A 129 15.36 -7.59 11.60
CA ARG A 129 16.06 -8.84 11.27
C ARG A 129 15.08 -9.97 10.97
N SER A 130 13.93 -9.67 10.37
CA SER A 130 13.01 -10.70 9.89
C SER A 130 13.70 -11.58 8.85
N THR A 131 13.62 -12.89 9.05
CA THR A 131 14.11 -13.91 8.13
C THR A 131 12.94 -14.67 7.52
N TYR A 132 13.18 -15.40 6.44
CA TYR A 132 12.17 -16.29 5.86
C TYR A 132 11.58 -17.25 6.93
N ALA A 133 12.44 -17.82 7.78
CA ALA A 133 12.02 -18.76 8.81
C ALA A 133 11.10 -18.12 9.86
N THR A 134 11.39 -16.89 10.31
CA THR A 134 10.54 -16.19 11.29
C THR A 134 9.18 -15.85 10.70
N VAL A 135 9.14 -15.28 9.50
CA VAL A 135 7.88 -14.96 8.81
C VAL A 135 7.06 -16.24 8.52
N ALA A 136 7.71 -17.31 8.06
CA ALA A 136 7.04 -18.59 7.83
C ALA A 136 6.46 -19.18 9.12
N GLN A 137 7.14 -19.02 10.25
CA GLN A 137 6.62 -19.43 11.57
C GLN A 137 5.36 -18.66 11.95
N ASP A 138 5.36 -17.33 11.76
CA ASP A 138 4.21 -16.48 12.06
C ASP A 138 3.01 -16.82 11.17
N MET A 139 3.25 -17.11 9.88
CA MET A 139 2.20 -17.53 8.94
C MET A 139 1.57 -18.90 9.27
N ARG A 140 2.13 -19.69 10.19
CA ARG A 140 1.49 -20.91 10.70
C ARG A 140 0.26 -20.63 11.57
N ASN A 141 0.23 -19.49 12.23
CA ASN A 141 -0.93 -19.06 12.98
C ASN A 141 -2.05 -18.63 12.02
N PRO A 142 -3.24 -19.29 12.04
CA PRO A 142 -4.31 -19.00 11.09
C PRO A 142 -4.90 -17.59 11.25
N TRP A 143 -4.89 -17.02 12.43
CA TRP A 143 -5.36 -15.66 12.68
C TRP A 143 -4.38 -14.62 12.12
N TYR A 144 -3.08 -14.85 12.29
CA TYR A 144 -2.04 -14.01 11.73
C TYR A 144 -2.07 -14.06 10.19
N LEU A 145 -2.19 -15.27 9.63
CA LEU A 145 -2.37 -15.47 8.19
C LEU A 145 -3.59 -14.71 7.65
N ALA A 146 -4.76 -14.85 8.29
CA ALA A 146 -5.97 -14.16 7.89
C ALA A 146 -5.81 -12.62 7.95
N PHE A 147 -5.16 -12.12 8.99
CA PHE A 147 -4.85 -10.71 9.15
C PHE A 147 -3.95 -10.19 8.02
N PHE A 148 -2.91 -10.94 7.65
CA PHE A 148 -2.04 -10.59 6.53
C PHE A 148 -2.76 -10.61 5.18
N VAL A 149 -3.58 -11.64 4.92
CA VAL A 149 -4.40 -11.72 3.70
C VAL A 149 -5.32 -10.51 3.58
N VAL A 150 -6.07 -10.19 4.63
CA VAL A 150 -6.98 -9.03 4.65
C VAL A 150 -6.21 -7.73 4.46
N GLY A 151 -5.09 -7.56 5.15
CA GLY A 151 -4.26 -6.37 5.08
C GLY A 151 -3.65 -6.15 3.69
N VAL A 152 -3.11 -7.19 3.08
CA VAL A 152 -2.54 -7.15 1.73
C VAL A 152 -3.62 -6.82 0.69
N LEU A 153 -4.77 -7.48 0.75
CA LEU A 153 -5.89 -7.21 -0.18
C LEU A 153 -6.42 -5.78 -0.01
N ALA A 154 -6.57 -5.32 1.23
CA ALA A 154 -7.02 -3.95 1.52
C ALA A 154 -6.02 -2.90 1.01
N SER A 155 -4.72 -3.09 1.24
CA SER A 155 -3.66 -2.20 0.77
C SER A 155 -3.57 -2.16 -0.75
N SER A 156 -3.67 -3.32 -1.41
CA SER A 156 -3.64 -3.44 -2.87
C SER A 156 -4.85 -2.77 -3.53
N PHE A 157 -6.04 -2.98 -2.98
CA PHE A 157 -7.26 -2.32 -3.45
C PHE A 157 -7.18 -0.81 -3.25
N HIS A 158 -6.72 -0.38 -2.06
CA HIS A 158 -6.55 1.04 -1.73
C HIS A 158 -5.57 1.72 -2.69
N LEU A 159 -4.44 1.08 -3.00
CA LEU A 159 -3.49 1.57 -3.99
C LEU A 159 -4.13 1.67 -5.38
N GLY A 160 -4.80 0.62 -5.84
CA GLY A 160 -5.41 0.60 -7.18
C GLY A 160 -6.44 1.72 -7.39
N VAL A 161 -7.39 1.88 -6.47
CA VAL A 161 -8.35 3.00 -6.51
C VAL A 161 -7.64 4.34 -6.28
N GLY A 162 -6.56 4.35 -5.48
CA GLY A 162 -5.69 5.51 -5.26
C GLY A 162 -5.06 6.03 -6.55
N VAL A 163 -4.52 5.15 -7.39
CA VAL A 163 -3.98 5.49 -8.72
C VAL A 163 -5.03 6.18 -9.60
N TRP A 164 -6.21 5.58 -9.71
CA TRP A 164 -7.32 6.19 -10.46
C TRP A 164 -7.67 7.58 -9.94
N ASN A 165 -7.90 7.71 -8.63
CA ASN A 165 -8.24 8.96 -7.97
C ASN A 165 -7.16 10.02 -8.15
N PHE A 166 -5.89 9.64 -8.08
CA PHE A 166 -4.76 10.54 -8.28
C PHE A 166 -4.79 11.12 -9.69
N LEU A 167 -4.84 10.26 -10.72
CA LEU A 167 -4.83 10.68 -12.12
C LEU A 167 -5.99 11.63 -12.43
N CYS A 168 -7.19 11.36 -11.91
CA CYS A 168 -8.35 12.24 -12.08
C CYS A 168 -8.20 13.58 -11.34
N LYS A 169 -7.82 13.54 -10.05
CA LYS A 169 -7.72 14.74 -9.20
C LYS A 169 -6.57 15.68 -9.57
N TRP A 170 -5.53 15.16 -10.20
CA TRP A 170 -4.40 15.96 -10.67
C TRP A 170 -4.55 16.46 -12.11
N GLY A 171 -5.70 16.17 -12.74
CA GLY A 171 -5.98 16.62 -14.11
C GLY A 171 -5.27 15.84 -15.21
N LEU A 172 -4.56 14.74 -14.84
CA LEU A 172 -3.86 13.88 -15.81
C LEU A 172 -4.83 13.04 -16.64
N ALA A 173 -6.03 12.80 -16.11
CA ALA A 173 -7.13 12.13 -16.81
C ALA A 173 -8.30 13.12 -16.97
N ALA A 174 -8.18 14.07 -17.90
CA ALA A 174 -9.13 15.18 -18.05
C ALA A 174 -10.43 14.82 -18.80
N THR A 175 -10.41 13.79 -19.67
CA THR A 175 -11.58 13.37 -20.46
C THR A 175 -12.23 12.12 -19.88
N ALA A 176 -13.50 11.88 -20.17
CA ALA A 176 -14.21 10.67 -19.76
C ALA A 176 -13.47 9.38 -20.21
N ARG A 177 -12.93 9.38 -21.45
CA ARG A 177 -12.14 8.26 -21.97
C ARG A 177 -10.84 8.06 -21.16
N ALA A 178 -10.13 9.15 -20.81
CA ALA A 178 -8.91 9.10 -20.00
C ALA A 178 -9.22 8.63 -18.58
N GLN A 179 -10.34 9.04 -17.98
CA GLN A 179 -10.77 8.58 -16.64
C GLN A 179 -11.10 7.08 -16.64
N GLN A 180 -11.73 6.56 -17.70
CA GLN A 180 -11.95 5.13 -17.85
C GLN A 180 -10.62 4.35 -17.99
N ALA A 181 -9.68 4.87 -18.78
CA ALA A 181 -8.36 4.27 -18.92
C ALA A 181 -7.60 4.27 -17.59
N ALA A 182 -7.64 5.38 -16.83
CA ALA A 182 -7.07 5.49 -15.50
C ALA A 182 -7.71 4.50 -14.51
N GLY A 183 -9.03 4.28 -14.60
CA GLY A 183 -9.74 3.27 -13.80
C GLY A 183 -9.29 1.84 -14.12
N ARG A 184 -9.09 1.52 -15.40
CA ARG A 184 -8.54 0.22 -15.83
C ARG A 184 -7.11 0.03 -15.31
N LEU A 185 -6.26 1.06 -15.45
CA LEU A 185 -4.90 1.02 -14.92
C LEU A 185 -4.90 0.77 -13.40
N GLY A 186 -5.73 1.50 -12.65
CA GLY A 186 -5.88 1.29 -11.22
C GLY A 186 -6.35 -0.12 -10.88
N ALA A 187 -7.30 -0.69 -11.64
CA ALA A 187 -7.74 -2.07 -11.44
C ALA A 187 -6.61 -3.07 -11.71
N VAL A 188 -5.85 -2.90 -12.80
CA VAL A 188 -4.68 -3.75 -13.10
C VAL A 188 -3.66 -3.68 -11.99
N VAL A 189 -3.30 -2.48 -11.50
CA VAL A 189 -2.38 -2.31 -10.38
C VAL A 189 -2.90 -3.04 -9.14
N GLY A 190 -4.14 -2.78 -8.71
CA GLY A 190 -4.72 -3.41 -7.53
C GLY A 190 -4.77 -4.93 -7.60
N ILE A 191 -5.16 -5.50 -8.76
CA ILE A 191 -5.20 -6.95 -8.98
C ILE A 191 -3.78 -7.54 -8.96
N THR A 192 -2.82 -6.92 -9.65
CA THR A 192 -1.43 -7.41 -9.69
C THR A 192 -0.83 -7.47 -8.29
N PHE A 193 -0.96 -6.39 -7.49
CA PHE A 193 -0.46 -6.38 -6.13
C PHE A 193 -1.19 -7.39 -5.24
N SER A 194 -2.51 -7.57 -5.40
CA SER A 194 -3.27 -8.59 -4.68
C SER A 194 -2.75 -10.00 -4.99
N VAL A 195 -2.58 -10.32 -6.27
CA VAL A 195 -2.10 -11.65 -6.70
C VAL A 195 -0.68 -11.90 -6.21
N VAL A 196 0.24 -10.97 -6.46
CA VAL A 196 1.64 -11.10 -6.02
C VAL A 196 1.73 -11.23 -4.51
N GLY A 197 1.01 -10.40 -3.76
CA GLY A 197 1.02 -10.46 -2.30
C GLY A 197 0.48 -11.79 -1.75
N ILE A 198 -0.60 -12.32 -2.33
CA ILE A 198 -1.11 -13.64 -1.93
C ILE A 198 -0.11 -14.76 -2.26
N LEU A 199 0.55 -14.72 -3.42
CA LEU A 199 1.58 -15.69 -3.76
C LEU A 199 2.76 -15.64 -2.77
N ILE A 200 3.19 -14.45 -2.37
CA ILE A 200 4.23 -14.26 -1.35
C ILE A 200 3.79 -14.88 -0.01
N ILE A 201 2.57 -14.59 0.46
CA ILE A 201 2.03 -15.17 1.69
C ILE A 201 1.98 -16.70 1.61
N LEU A 202 1.54 -17.25 0.48
CA LEU A 202 1.49 -18.70 0.26
C LEU A 202 2.89 -19.34 0.24
N SER A 203 3.89 -18.65 -0.30
CA SER A 203 5.29 -19.08 -0.24
C SER A 203 5.74 -19.32 1.21
N PHE A 204 5.52 -18.37 2.10
CA PHE A 204 5.84 -18.52 3.52
C PHE A 204 5.02 -19.62 4.21
N ARG A 205 3.70 -19.65 3.93
CA ARG A 205 2.77 -20.59 4.58
C ARG A 205 3.04 -22.03 4.21
N LEU A 206 3.35 -22.30 2.93
CA LEU A 206 3.46 -23.63 2.35
C LEU A 206 4.90 -24.07 2.08
N ASN A 207 5.88 -23.19 2.34
CA ASN A 207 7.28 -23.36 1.91
C ASN A 207 7.37 -23.68 0.40
N TRP A 208 6.64 -22.89 -0.39
CA TRP A 208 6.45 -23.10 -1.82
C TRP A 208 7.21 -22.04 -2.64
N HIS A 209 8.09 -22.50 -3.51
CA HIS A 209 9.00 -21.66 -4.28
C HIS A 209 8.79 -21.91 -5.80
N PRO A 210 7.76 -21.32 -6.42
CA PRO A 210 7.40 -21.61 -7.82
C PRO A 210 8.47 -21.20 -8.83
N PHE A 211 9.39 -20.33 -8.46
CA PHE A 211 10.46 -19.84 -9.34
C PHE A 211 11.87 -20.34 -8.93
N ALA A 212 11.95 -21.44 -8.17
CA ALA A 212 13.23 -22.02 -7.73
C ALA A 212 14.17 -22.43 -8.90
N PHE A 213 13.62 -22.70 -10.09
CA PHE A 213 14.38 -23.05 -11.28
C PHE A 213 15.32 -21.93 -11.80
N TYR A 214 15.12 -20.67 -11.38
CA TYR A 214 16.03 -19.57 -11.73
C TYR A 214 17.37 -19.59 -10.97
N ILE A 215 17.53 -20.45 -9.96
CA ILE A 215 18.77 -20.55 -9.16
C ILE A 215 19.73 -21.59 -9.73
N THR A 216 19.24 -22.52 -10.55
CA THR A 216 20.01 -23.67 -11.05
C THR A 216 20.78 -23.38 -12.35
N LYS A 217 20.88 -22.14 -12.74
CA LYS A 217 21.72 -21.64 -13.83
C LYS A 217 22.75 -20.64 -13.30
#